data_08477b7ecd2f6cece3f018b70b1c1acf
#
_entry.id   08477b7ecd2f6cece3f018b70b1c1acf
#
_cell.length_a   1.000
_cell.length_b   1.000
_cell.length_c   1.000
_cell.angle_alpha   90.00
_cell.angle_beta   90.00
_cell.angle_gamma   90.00
#
_symmetry.space_group_name_H-M   'P 1'
#
loop_
_entity.id
_entity.type
_entity.pdbx_description
1 polymer ?
#
loop_
_entity_poly.entity_id
_entity_poly.type
_entity_poly.pdbx_seq_one_letter_code
_entity_poly.pdbx_strand_id
1 'polypeptide(L)'
;MEENWILKKLDLRSENLGTCLAAGEWIETAGPMIESYNPTTGELIAKVQAADKKAYDWAVQSAQDAFKSWRMVPAPKRGEVVRDLGNMLREYKEPLGDLISLEMGKIQVEGWGEIQEMIDICDFAVGLSRQLYGLTMTSERPQHRMYEQWHPLGPIGIITSFNFPAAVFGWNATVAAVCGDTMIWKPSELIPLVAVAIQKLINRVMADHKLSGVFNLTVGAGEIGQQMSHDKRLPLISFTGSTPTGRKVAGAVAERLGRSIMELGGNNAIIVTESADIDMAVRAILFSAVGTAGQRCTSTRRLIAHESIIDNLIDRLTAAYKTVPLGNPLDPSTLVGPLVTERAVIKMQAAINQAQKEGGTLLVGGQPRPDIGPLFVEPAIIHMPNQSPIVREETFAPILYVMSYSELDEAIDIHNDVTQGLSSAIFTDSFRMAERFLSHSGSDCGIANVNIGTSGAEIGGAFGGEKDTGGGRESGSDAWKGYMRRQTNTLNWSDELPLAQGIEFG
;
A
#
# COMPACT_ATOMS: atom_id res chain seq x y z
N MET A 1 -0.19 -5.51 -31.07
CA MET A 1 0.27 -6.93 -31.08
C MET A 1 0.87 -7.34 -29.72
N GLU A 2 1.52 -6.44 -28.99
CA GLU A 2 2.12 -6.72 -27.67
C GLU A 2 1.11 -6.96 -26.55
N GLU A 3 0.01 -6.22 -26.51
CA GLU A 3 -1.03 -6.34 -25.47
C GLU A 3 -1.72 -7.71 -25.46
N ASN A 4 -1.93 -8.31 -26.63
CA ASN A 4 -2.64 -9.60 -26.74
C ASN A 4 -1.82 -10.79 -26.17
N TRP A 5 -0.48 -10.72 -26.15
CA TRP A 5 0.32 -11.80 -25.58
C TRP A 5 0.29 -11.77 -24.04
N ILE A 6 0.21 -10.57 -23.41
CA ILE A 6 0.11 -10.42 -21.95
C ILE A 6 -1.17 -11.11 -21.45
N LEU A 7 -2.31 -10.74 -22.04
CA LEU A 7 -3.61 -11.34 -21.68
C LEU A 7 -3.61 -12.86 -21.87
N LYS A 8 -3.09 -13.32 -23.01
CA LYS A 8 -3.01 -14.75 -23.33
C LYS A 8 -2.10 -15.52 -22.35
N LYS A 9 -0.93 -14.95 -21.98
CA LYS A 9 0.01 -15.58 -21.04
C LYS A 9 -0.58 -15.73 -19.65
N LEU A 10 -1.45 -14.79 -19.24
CA LEU A 10 -2.13 -14.77 -17.96
C LEU A 10 -3.54 -15.42 -18.00
N ASP A 11 -3.89 -16.06 -19.11
CA ASP A 11 -5.21 -16.67 -19.30
C ASP A 11 -6.37 -15.66 -19.10
N LEU A 12 -6.18 -14.39 -19.47
CA LEU A 12 -7.22 -13.38 -19.46
C LEU A 12 -7.95 -13.35 -20.82
N ARG A 13 -9.26 -13.12 -20.76
CA ARG A 13 -10.15 -13.05 -21.93
C ARG A 13 -10.69 -11.62 -22.08
N SER A 14 -11.42 -11.37 -23.16
CA SER A 14 -12.15 -10.11 -23.36
C SER A 14 -13.20 -9.87 -22.25
N GLU A 15 -13.76 -10.94 -21.70
CA GLU A 15 -14.66 -10.91 -20.54
C GLU A 15 -14.18 -11.94 -19.51
N ASN A 16 -14.08 -11.51 -18.26
CA ASN A 16 -13.58 -12.32 -17.15
C ASN A 16 -14.58 -12.29 -15.99
N LEU A 17 -14.64 -13.37 -15.23
CA LEU A 17 -15.35 -13.39 -13.98
C LEU A 17 -14.50 -12.70 -12.87
N GLY A 18 -15.14 -11.93 -12.01
CA GLY A 18 -14.48 -11.19 -10.94
C GLY A 18 -14.72 -11.76 -9.55
N THR A 19 -15.45 -12.87 -9.43
CA THR A 19 -15.67 -13.56 -8.16
C THR A 19 -15.08 -14.96 -8.22
N CYS A 20 -14.17 -15.24 -7.30
CA CYS A 20 -13.54 -16.54 -7.16
C CYS A 20 -13.65 -17.03 -5.71
N LEU A 21 -14.13 -18.25 -5.55
CA LEU A 21 -14.33 -18.92 -4.26
C LEU A 21 -13.39 -20.10 -4.06
N ALA A 22 -13.76 -20.94 -3.10
CA ALA A 22 -13.09 -22.20 -2.79
C ALA A 22 -12.77 -23.05 -4.03
N ALA A 23 -11.64 -23.74 -3.99
CA ALA A 23 -11.16 -24.63 -5.06
C ALA A 23 -10.94 -23.97 -6.44
N GLY A 24 -10.82 -22.63 -6.47
CA GLY A 24 -10.63 -21.91 -7.73
C GLY A 24 -11.92 -21.81 -8.58
N GLU A 25 -13.07 -21.97 -7.97
CA GLU A 25 -14.37 -21.83 -8.61
C GLU A 25 -14.66 -20.36 -8.95
N TRP A 26 -14.73 -20.05 -10.24
CA TRP A 26 -15.15 -18.76 -10.74
C TRP A 26 -16.67 -18.75 -10.94
N ILE A 27 -17.31 -17.72 -10.38
CA ILE A 27 -18.78 -17.66 -10.30
C ILE A 27 -19.32 -16.55 -11.20
N GLU A 28 -20.32 -16.90 -12.03
CA GLU A 28 -21.16 -15.92 -12.71
C GLU A 28 -22.09 -15.25 -11.69
N THR A 29 -22.21 -13.94 -11.80
CA THR A 29 -23.00 -13.11 -10.87
C THR A 29 -23.99 -12.25 -11.63
N ALA A 30 -24.90 -11.59 -10.93
CA ALA A 30 -25.75 -10.55 -11.49
C ALA A 30 -25.12 -9.14 -11.45
N GLY A 31 -23.86 -9.03 -11.01
CA GLY A 31 -23.14 -7.76 -10.96
C GLY A 31 -22.85 -7.17 -12.34
N PRO A 32 -22.62 -5.86 -12.43
CA PRO A 32 -22.31 -5.21 -13.71
C PRO A 32 -20.94 -5.62 -14.24
N MET A 33 -20.74 -5.45 -15.55
CA MET A 33 -19.42 -5.56 -16.16
C MET A 33 -18.62 -4.28 -15.85
N ILE A 34 -17.45 -4.43 -15.28
CA ILE A 34 -16.47 -3.35 -15.06
C ILE A 34 -15.52 -3.36 -16.25
N GLU A 35 -15.36 -2.23 -16.89
CA GLU A 35 -14.48 -2.03 -18.03
C GLU A 35 -13.10 -1.56 -17.55
N SER A 36 -12.06 -2.26 -18.00
CA SER A 36 -10.66 -1.90 -17.74
C SER A 36 -10.05 -1.27 -18.98
N TYR A 37 -9.49 -0.09 -18.85
CA TYR A 37 -8.95 0.71 -19.95
C TYR A 37 -7.44 0.88 -19.83
N ASN A 38 -6.75 0.92 -20.97
CA ASN A 38 -5.35 1.32 -21.06
C ASN A 38 -5.27 2.86 -20.89
N PRO A 39 -4.70 3.38 -19.80
CA PRO A 39 -4.63 4.82 -19.58
C PRO A 39 -3.71 5.55 -20.58
N THR A 40 -2.86 4.81 -21.31
CA THR A 40 -1.97 5.35 -22.35
C THR A 40 -2.75 5.74 -23.60
N THR A 41 -3.67 4.88 -24.02
CA THR A 41 -4.41 5.04 -25.30
C THR A 41 -5.88 5.40 -25.11
N GLY A 42 -6.45 5.11 -23.94
CA GLY A 42 -7.89 5.21 -23.67
C GLY A 42 -8.69 4.03 -24.23
N GLU A 43 -8.03 2.99 -24.78
CA GLU A 43 -8.70 1.83 -25.35
C GLU A 43 -9.09 0.81 -24.29
N LEU A 44 -10.20 0.10 -24.54
CA LEU A 44 -10.69 -0.98 -23.69
C LEU A 44 -9.72 -2.18 -23.77
N ILE A 45 -9.19 -2.61 -22.62
CA ILE A 45 -8.35 -3.82 -22.52
C ILE A 45 -9.25 -5.07 -22.46
N ALA A 46 -10.13 -5.12 -21.45
CA ALA A 46 -11.05 -6.22 -21.21
C ALA A 46 -12.13 -5.79 -20.19
N LYS A 47 -13.08 -6.70 -19.93
CA LYS A 47 -14.13 -6.51 -18.93
C LYS A 47 -14.05 -7.55 -17.82
N VAL A 48 -14.50 -7.17 -16.63
CA VAL A 48 -14.57 -8.07 -15.46
C VAL A 48 -15.97 -7.99 -14.86
N GLN A 49 -16.65 -9.12 -14.71
CA GLN A 49 -17.94 -9.18 -14.06
C GLN A 49 -17.80 -8.94 -12.56
N ALA A 50 -18.43 -7.90 -12.04
CA ALA A 50 -18.40 -7.57 -10.63
C ALA A 50 -19.16 -8.60 -9.78
N ALA A 51 -18.76 -8.74 -8.52
CA ALA A 51 -19.54 -9.45 -7.51
C ALA A 51 -20.86 -8.72 -7.24
N ASP A 52 -21.91 -9.46 -7.01
CA ASP A 52 -23.13 -8.97 -6.38
C ASP A 52 -23.12 -9.31 -4.87
N LYS A 53 -24.12 -8.87 -4.14
CA LYS A 53 -24.26 -9.13 -2.70
C LYS A 53 -24.23 -10.63 -2.37
N LYS A 54 -24.85 -11.45 -3.20
CA LYS A 54 -24.92 -12.91 -2.98
C LYS A 54 -23.58 -13.58 -3.17
N ALA A 55 -22.85 -13.20 -4.22
CA ALA A 55 -21.50 -13.69 -4.50
C ALA A 55 -20.52 -13.28 -3.39
N TYR A 56 -20.63 -12.05 -2.89
CA TYR A 56 -19.89 -11.61 -1.71
C TYR A 56 -20.18 -12.48 -0.48
N ASP A 57 -21.45 -12.73 -0.17
CA ASP A 57 -21.81 -13.58 0.97
C ASP A 57 -21.25 -15.01 0.84
N TRP A 58 -21.22 -15.57 -0.37
CA TRP A 58 -20.58 -16.85 -0.64
C TRP A 58 -19.05 -16.80 -0.44
N ALA A 59 -18.38 -15.72 -0.84
CA ALA A 59 -16.95 -15.57 -0.61
C ALA A 59 -16.63 -15.53 0.89
N VAL A 60 -17.42 -14.81 1.68
CA VAL A 60 -17.25 -14.79 3.14
C VAL A 60 -17.52 -16.16 3.75
N GLN A 61 -18.55 -16.88 3.31
CA GLN A 61 -18.84 -18.24 3.79
C GLN A 61 -17.71 -19.20 3.44
N SER A 62 -17.20 -19.15 2.20
CA SER A 62 -16.05 -19.93 1.74
C SER A 62 -14.83 -19.71 2.65
N ALA A 63 -14.51 -18.45 2.95
CA ALA A 63 -13.41 -18.10 3.84
C ALA A 63 -13.63 -18.61 5.28
N GLN A 64 -14.86 -18.50 5.81
CA GLN A 64 -15.19 -19.02 7.14
C GLN A 64 -15.04 -20.54 7.23
N ASP A 65 -15.46 -21.28 6.22
CA ASP A 65 -15.34 -22.74 6.19
C ASP A 65 -13.89 -23.19 6.06
N ALA A 66 -13.13 -22.54 5.19
CA ALA A 66 -11.68 -22.79 5.04
C ALA A 66 -10.91 -22.50 6.34
N PHE A 67 -11.27 -21.43 7.05
CA PHE A 67 -10.62 -21.06 8.30
C PHE A 67 -10.64 -22.16 9.36
N LYS A 68 -11.70 -22.95 9.43
CA LYS A 68 -11.83 -24.05 10.41
C LYS A 68 -10.69 -25.07 10.29
N SER A 69 -10.26 -25.37 9.07
CA SER A 69 -9.16 -26.31 8.79
C SER A 69 -7.81 -25.59 8.71
N TRP A 70 -7.75 -24.43 8.05
CA TRP A 70 -6.51 -23.68 7.82
C TRP A 70 -5.80 -23.27 9.12
N ARG A 71 -6.55 -22.78 10.11
CA ARG A 71 -6.01 -22.43 11.44
C ARG A 71 -5.36 -23.62 12.17
N MET A 72 -5.73 -24.85 11.81
CA MET A 72 -5.17 -26.06 12.41
C MET A 72 -3.89 -26.55 11.73
N VAL A 73 -3.58 -26.03 10.54
CA VAL A 73 -2.33 -26.32 9.83
C VAL A 73 -1.18 -25.64 10.57
N PRO A 74 -0.09 -26.32 10.93
CA PRO A 74 1.05 -25.66 11.57
C PRO A 74 1.62 -24.52 10.73
N ALA A 75 2.00 -23.40 11.37
CA ALA A 75 2.46 -22.21 10.65
C ALA A 75 3.59 -22.48 9.63
N PRO A 76 4.63 -23.31 9.93
CA PRO A 76 5.63 -23.66 8.91
C PRO A 76 5.07 -24.37 7.69
N LYS A 77 3.98 -25.13 7.84
CA LYS A 77 3.30 -25.80 6.73
C LYS A 77 2.49 -24.80 5.89
N ARG A 78 1.89 -23.80 6.53
CA ARG A 78 1.30 -22.66 5.83
C ARG A 78 2.36 -21.88 5.04
N GLY A 79 3.57 -21.73 5.62
CA GLY A 79 4.72 -21.14 4.97
C GLY A 79 5.17 -21.88 3.69
N GLU A 80 5.02 -23.21 3.62
CA GLU A 80 5.32 -23.97 2.41
C GLU A 80 4.40 -23.56 1.24
N VAL A 81 3.11 -23.33 1.52
CA VAL A 81 2.14 -22.83 0.53
C VAL A 81 2.51 -21.44 0.03
N VAL A 82 2.88 -20.53 0.96
CA VAL A 82 3.30 -19.17 0.62
C VAL A 82 4.62 -19.18 -0.17
N ARG A 83 5.56 -20.07 0.14
CA ARG A 83 6.79 -20.26 -0.65
C ARG A 83 6.46 -20.64 -2.10
N ASP A 84 5.55 -21.57 -2.30
CA ASP A 84 5.20 -22.05 -3.63
C ASP A 84 4.42 -20.97 -4.40
N LEU A 85 3.65 -20.12 -3.71
CA LEU A 85 3.10 -18.90 -4.30
C LEU A 85 4.22 -17.93 -4.75
N GLY A 86 5.23 -17.69 -3.92
CA GLY A 86 6.39 -16.87 -4.29
C GLY A 86 7.12 -17.41 -5.51
N ASN A 87 7.27 -18.75 -5.62
CA ASN A 87 7.86 -19.40 -6.79
C ASN A 87 7.01 -19.21 -8.06
N MET A 88 5.68 -19.33 -7.95
CA MET A 88 4.76 -19.07 -9.05
C MET A 88 4.87 -17.61 -9.51
N LEU A 89 4.95 -16.66 -8.58
CA LEU A 89 5.11 -15.23 -8.89
C LEU A 89 6.45 -14.95 -9.59
N ARG A 90 7.55 -15.65 -9.24
CA ARG A 90 8.84 -15.53 -9.94
C ARG A 90 8.74 -15.95 -11.41
N GLU A 91 8.00 -17.04 -11.70
CA GLU A 91 7.78 -17.51 -13.06
C GLU A 91 6.96 -16.52 -13.90
N TYR A 92 5.99 -15.85 -13.26
CA TYR A 92 5.06 -14.92 -13.94
C TYR A 92 5.37 -13.45 -13.69
N LYS A 93 6.58 -13.13 -13.19
CA LYS A 93 6.94 -11.74 -12.80
C LYS A 93 6.79 -10.76 -13.95
N GLU A 94 7.40 -11.06 -15.10
CA GLU A 94 7.37 -10.17 -16.27
C GLU A 94 5.93 -9.99 -16.80
N PRO A 95 5.16 -11.03 -17.15
CA PRO A 95 3.82 -10.84 -17.69
C PRO A 95 2.85 -10.18 -16.70
N LEU A 96 2.99 -10.39 -15.38
CA LEU A 96 2.19 -9.69 -14.38
C LEU A 96 2.59 -8.21 -14.27
N GLY A 97 3.89 -7.92 -14.28
CA GLY A 97 4.37 -6.53 -14.23
C GLY A 97 4.01 -5.76 -15.50
N ASP A 98 4.07 -6.39 -16.67
CA ASP A 98 3.62 -5.81 -17.93
C ASP A 98 2.09 -5.54 -17.92
N LEU A 99 1.31 -6.45 -17.30
CA LEU A 99 -0.13 -6.20 -17.10
C LEU A 99 -0.39 -5.00 -16.17
N ILE A 100 0.40 -4.85 -15.11
CA ILE A 100 0.30 -3.68 -14.23
C ILE A 100 0.62 -2.40 -15.03
N SER A 101 1.65 -2.42 -15.86
CA SER A 101 2.00 -1.28 -16.71
C SER A 101 0.92 -0.96 -17.73
N LEU A 102 0.31 -1.97 -18.33
CA LEU A 102 -0.76 -1.83 -19.31
C LEU A 102 -2.04 -1.25 -18.68
N GLU A 103 -2.43 -1.76 -17.51
CA GLU A 103 -3.72 -1.44 -16.88
C GLU A 103 -3.65 -0.18 -16.01
N MET A 104 -2.51 0.06 -15.31
CA MET A 104 -2.36 1.18 -14.37
C MET A 104 -1.58 2.35 -14.96
N GLY A 105 -0.68 2.11 -15.92
CA GLY A 105 0.12 3.16 -16.56
C GLY A 105 1.47 3.44 -15.89
N LYS A 106 1.90 2.68 -14.86
CA LYS A 106 3.27 2.81 -14.34
C LYS A 106 4.27 2.15 -15.29
N ILE A 107 5.52 2.64 -15.32
CA ILE A 107 6.52 2.11 -16.22
C ILE A 107 6.85 0.64 -15.93
N GLN A 108 7.33 -0.07 -16.94
CA GLN A 108 7.55 -1.51 -16.91
C GLN A 108 8.40 -1.98 -15.73
N VAL A 109 9.51 -1.26 -15.45
CA VAL A 109 10.38 -1.61 -14.31
C VAL A 109 9.71 -1.42 -12.96
N GLU A 110 8.76 -0.48 -12.83
CA GLU A 110 7.94 -0.32 -11.62
C GLU A 110 6.88 -1.43 -11.51
N GLY A 111 6.28 -1.86 -12.62
CA GLY A 111 5.38 -3.01 -12.66
C GLY A 111 6.07 -4.32 -12.24
N TRP A 112 7.26 -4.57 -12.77
CA TRP A 112 8.09 -5.73 -12.36
C TRP A 112 8.55 -5.62 -10.91
N GLY A 113 8.88 -4.39 -10.46
CA GLY A 113 9.26 -4.10 -9.08
C GLY A 113 8.13 -4.44 -8.10
N GLU A 114 6.89 -4.11 -8.47
CA GLU A 114 5.72 -4.41 -7.65
C GLU A 114 5.50 -5.93 -7.47
N ILE A 115 5.69 -6.72 -8.53
CA ILE A 115 5.64 -8.18 -8.39
C ILE A 115 6.84 -8.70 -7.61
N GLN A 116 8.03 -8.05 -7.72
CA GLN A 116 9.16 -8.40 -6.86
C GLN A 116 8.83 -8.19 -5.37
N GLU A 117 8.15 -7.10 -5.02
CA GLU A 117 7.71 -6.89 -3.64
C GLU A 117 6.75 -7.99 -3.14
N MET A 118 5.86 -8.52 -4.02
CA MET A 118 5.05 -9.69 -3.67
C MET A 118 5.90 -10.94 -3.43
N ILE A 119 6.96 -11.13 -4.21
CA ILE A 119 7.89 -12.27 -4.05
C ILE A 119 8.64 -12.13 -2.72
N ASP A 120 9.17 -10.94 -2.44
CA ASP A 120 9.99 -10.67 -1.26
C ASP A 120 9.17 -10.82 0.03
N ILE A 121 7.90 -10.39 0.04
CA ILE A 121 7.03 -10.62 1.20
C ILE A 121 6.64 -12.10 1.35
N CYS A 122 6.55 -12.88 0.28
CA CYS A 122 6.41 -14.33 0.39
C CYS A 122 7.61 -14.92 1.12
N ASP A 123 8.84 -14.56 0.72
CA ASP A 123 10.07 -15.03 1.36
C ASP A 123 10.14 -14.63 2.84
N PHE A 124 9.79 -13.37 3.15
CA PHE A 124 9.68 -12.88 4.53
C PHE A 124 8.66 -13.72 5.34
N ALA A 125 7.46 -13.93 4.81
CA ALA A 125 6.40 -14.69 5.47
C ALA A 125 6.79 -16.15 5.71
N VAL A 126 7.55 -16.77 4.82
CA VAL A 126 8.12 -18.11 5.03
C VAL A 126 9.01 -18.14 6.27
N GLY A 127 9.94 -17.18 6.42
CA GLY A 127 10.77 -17.03 7.60
C GLY A 127 9.94 -16.77 8.86
N LEU A 128 8.98 -15.83 8.77
CA LEU A 128 8.07 -15.46 9.83
C LEU A 128 7.23 -16.64 10.35
N SER A 129 6.87 -17.61 9.50
CA SER A 129 6.10 -18.79 9.88
C SER A 129 6.70 -19.59 11.02
N ARG A 130 7.99 -19.41 11.31
CA ARG A 130 8.73 -20.02 12.43
C ARG A 130 9.01 -19.05 13.58
N GLN A 131 8.51 -17.82 13.50
CA GLN A 131 8.83 -16.72 14.43
C GLN A 131 7.57 -16.06 15.01
N LEU A 132 6.42 -16.72 14.99
CA LEU A 132 5.18 -16.24 15.60
C LEU A 132 5.22 -16.48 17.12
N TYR A 133 6.17 -15.86 17.80
CA TYR A 133 6.47 -16.08 19.20
C TYR A 133 5.69 -15.16 20.13
N GLY A 134 5.39 -15.66 21.34
CA GLY A 134 4.92 -14.87 22.47
C GLY A 134 5.96 -14.76 23.57
N LEU A 135 5.65 -13.97 24.58
CA LEU A 135 6.52 -13.74 25.73
C LEU A 135 6.24 -14.77 26.84
N THR A 136 7.26 -15.15 27.57
CA THR A 136 7.14 -15.84 28.86
C THR A 136 7.52 -14.88 29.96
N MET A 137 6.68 -14.73 30.99
CA MET A 137 6.87 -13.83 32.11
C MET A 137 6.77 -14.56 33.45
N THR A 138 7.39 -13.95 34.47
CA THR A 138 7.36 -14.46 35.83
C THR A 138 5.96 -14.27 36.44
N SER A 139 5.43 -15.29 37.11
CA SER A 139 4.22 -15.20 37.90
C SER A 139 4.51 -14.67 39.31
N GLU A 140 3.58 -13.93 39.87
CA GLU A 140 3.60 -13.53 41.31
C GLU A 140 3.26 -14.68 42.26
N ARG A 141 2.71 -15.80 41.73
CA ARG A 141 2.29 -16.96 42.50
C ARG A 141 3.29 -18.08 42.41
N PRO A 142 3.58 -18.78 43.54
CA PRO A 142 4.44 -19.99 43.52
C PRO A 142 3.85 -21.04 42.58
N GLN A 143 4.73 -21.79 41.90
CA GLN A 143 4.34 -22.88 41.00
C GLN A 143 3.33 -22.49 39.89
N HIS A 144 3.42 -21.22 39.43
CA HIS A 144 2.65 -20.74 38.28
C HIS A 144 3.61 -20.28 37.18
N ARG A 145 3.13 -20.37 35.95
CA ARG A 145 3.80 -19.82 34.76
C ARG A 145 2.84 -18.95 33.97
N MET A 146 3.31 -17.76 33.60
CA MET A 146 2.60 -16.87 32.69
C MET A 146 3.29 -16.82 31.35
N TYR A 147 2.49 -16.79 30.28
CA TYR A 147 2.99 -16.63 28.93
C TYR A 147 1.92 -16.03 28.02
N GLU A 148 2.36 -15.43 26.92
CA GLU A 148 1.50 -14.97 25.84
C GLU A 148 1.68 -15.86 24.64
N GLN A 149 0.59 -16.08 23.91
CA GLN A 149 0.60 -16.74 22.61
C GLN A 149 -0.33 -16.03 21.65
N TRP A 150 -0.07 -16.22 20.37
CA TRP A 150 -0.79 -15.58 19.29
C TRP A 150 -1.61 -16.60 18.51
N HIS A 151 -2.85 -16.24 18.20
CA HIS A 151 -3.79 -17.07 17.47
C HIS A 151 -4.34 -16.32 16.26
N PRO A 152 -4.69 -17.02 15.17
CA PRO A 152 -5.36 -16.41 14.01
C PRO A 152 -6.61 -15.64 14.42
N LEU A 153 -6.91 -14.57 13.67
CA LEU A 153 -8.13 -13.78 13.88
C LEU A 153 -9.36 -14.44 13.28
N GLY A 154 -9.27 -14.91 12.05
CA GLY A 154 -10.40 -15.41 11.28
C GLY A 154 -10.32 -15.04 9.81
N PRO A 155 -11.43 -15.03 9.10
CA PRO A 155 -11.51 -14.43 7.78
C PRO A 155 -11.29 -12.93 7.86
N ILE A 156 -10.43 -12.38 7.02
CA ILE A 156 -10.15 -10.94 6.96
C ILE A 156 -10.54 -10.35 5.61
N GLY A 157 -10.89 -9.07 5.58
CA GLY A 157 -11.10 -8.32 4.35
C GLY A 157 -9.86 -7.51 3.98
N ILE A 158 -9.46 -7.58 2.71
CA ILE A 158 -8.35 -6.79 2.17
C ILE A 158 -8.90 -5.96 1.01
N ILE A 159 -8.90 -4.63 1.16
CA ILE A 159 -9.35 -3.68 0.14
C ILE A 159 -8.14 -2.91 -0.34
N THR A 160 -7.78 -3.06 -1.62
CA THR A 160 -6.59 -2.42 -2.19
C THR A 160 -6.95 -1.32 -3.17
N SER A 161 -6.03 -0.35 -3.32
CA SER A 161 -6.17 0.76 -4.26
C SER A 161 -5.56 0.43 -5.63
N PHE A 162 -5.71 1.36 -6.58
CA PHE A 162 -5.33 1.15 -7.96
C PHE A 162 -3.82 1.25 -8.21
N ASN A 163 -3.10 2.04 -7.40
CA ASN A 163 -1.71 2.43 -7.69
C ASN A 163 -0.66 1.36 -7.34
N PHE A 164 -0.99 0.44 -6.44
CA PHE A 164 -0.24 -0.77 -6.13
C PHE A 164 -1.19 -1.97 -6.09
N PRO A 165 -1.69 -2.40 -7.25
CA PRO A 165 -2.76 -3.42 -7.34
C PRO A 165 -2.33 -4.81 -6.89
N ALA A 166 -1.03 -5.10 -6.84
CA ALA A 166 -0.46 -6.40 -6.49
C ALA A 166 0.26 -6.39 -5.14
N ALA A 167 1.24 -5.50 -4.94
CA ALA A 167 2.13 -5.52 -3.78
C ALA A 167 1.38 -5.40 -2.45
N VAL A 168 0.46 -4.44 -2.34
CA VAL A 168 -0.31 -4.21 -1.10
C VAL A 168 -1.17 -5.43 -0.73
N PHE A 169 -1.77 -6.09 -1.72
CA PHE A 169 -2.43 -7.38 -1.47
C PHE A 169 -1.44 -8.42 -0.95
N GLY A 170 -0.28 -8.55 -1.59
CA GLY A 170 0.78 -9.48 -1.17
C GLY A 170 1.24 -9.24 0.26
N TRP A 171 1.49 -7.98 0.64
CA TRP A 171 1.95 -7.61 1.99
C TRP A 171 0.97 -8.05 3.07
N ASN A 172 -0.32 -7.89 2.81
CA ASN A 172 -1.37 -8.32 3.74
C ASN A 172 -1.61 -9.84 3.68
N ALA A 173 -1.87 -10.37 2.48
CA ALA A 173 -2.38 -11.72 2.29
C ALA A 173 -1.38 -12.81 2.67
N THR A 174 -0.08 -12.65 2.36
CA THR A 174 0.93 -13.67 2.65
C THR A 174 1.25 -13.75 4.15
N VAL A 175 1.33 -12.60 4.82
CA VAL A 175 1.52 -12.52 6.27
C VAL A 175 0.29 -13.07 6.99
N ALA A 176 -0.92 -12.67 6.62
CA ALA A 176 -2.16 -13.20 7.18
C ALA A 176 -2.28 -14.72 6.97
N ALA A 177 -1.89 -15.23 5.80
CA ALA A 177 -1.92 -16.67 5.52
C ALA A 177 -1.03 -17.46 6.46
N VAL A 178 0.23 -17.03 6.69
CA VAL A 178 1.11 -17.72 7.65
C VAL A 178 0.66 -17.56 9.09
N CYS A 179 -0.02 -16.46 9.44
CA CYS A 179 -0.69 -16.28 10.72
C CYS A 179 -1.88 -17.24 10.89
N GLY A 180 -2.45 -17.74 9.81
CA GLY A 180 -3.54 -18.74 9.81
C GLY A 180 -4.91 -18.17 9.51
N ASP A 181 -4.99 -16.95 9.01
CA ASP A 181 -6.20 -16.30 8.56
C ASP A 181 -6.56 -16.75 7.14
N THR A 182 -7.81 -16.58 6.78
CA THR A 182 -8.31 -16.65 5.40
C THR A 182 -8.75 -15.27 4.96
N MET A 183 -8.79 -15.01 3.67
CA MET A 183 -9.00 -13.65 3.19
C MET A 183 -9.98 -13.54 2.04
N ILE A 184 -10.63 -12.38 2.00
CA ILE A 184 -11.44 -11.92 0.88
C ILE A 184 -10.79 -10.65 0.34
N TRP A 185 -10.33 -10.69 -0.89
CA TRP A 185 -9.72 -9.55 -1.57
C TRP A 185 -10.74 -8.78 -2.40
N LYS A 186 -10.86 -7.48 -2.14
CA LYS A 186 -11.58 -6.53 -2.99
C LYS A 186 -10.57 -5.57 -3.60
N PRO A 187 -10.14 -5.75 -4.85
CA PRO A 187 -9.26 -4.81 -5.55
C PRO A 187 -9.98 -3.52 -5.94
N SER A 188 -9.23 -2.53 -6.39
CA SER A 188 -9.80 -1.35 -7.04
C SER A 188 -10.53 -1.75 -8.33
N GLU A 189 -11.69 -1.14 -8.56
CA GLU A 189 -12.45 -1.28 -9.79
C GLU A 189 -11.76 -0.68 -11.02
N LEU A 190 -10.77 0.17 -10.83
CA LEU A 190 -9.98 0.75 -11.93
C LEU A 190 -8.99 -0.25 -12.52
N ILE A 191 -8.50 -1.22 -11.72
CA ILE A 191 -7.42 -2.15 -12.10
C ILE A 191 -7.84 -3.58 -11.72
N PRO A 192 -8.93 -4.13 -12.28
CA PRO A 192 -9.44 -5.43 -11.88
C PRO A 192 -8.69 -6.61 -12.51
N LEU A 193 -8.06 -6.45 -13.69
CA LEU A 193 -7.44 -7.55 -14.43
C LEU A 193 -6.21 -8.12 -13.72
N VAL A 194 -5.41 -7.25 -13.10
CA VAL A 194 -4.25 -7.66 -12.28
C VAL A 194 -4.71 -8.60 -11.17
N ALA A 195 -5.80 -8.28 -10.48
CA ALA A 195 -6.33 -9.12 -9.40
C ALA A 195 -6.84 -10.47 -9.91
N VAL A 196 -7.54 -10.48 -11.04
CA VAL A 196 -8.01 -11.73 -11.68
C VAL A 196 -6.82 -12.60 -12.06
N ALA A 197 -5.76 -12.04 -12.66
CA ALA A 197 -4.56 -12.77 -13.04
C ALA A 197 -3.86 -13.38 -11.82
N ILE A 198 -3.65 -12.61 -10.76
CA ILE A 198 -3.02 -13.07 -9.51
C ILE A 198 -3.85 -14.18 -8.88
N GLN A 199 -5.19 -14.03 -8.80
CA GLN A 199 -6.06 -15.06 -8.24
C GLN A 199 -5.99 -16.37 -9.03
N LYS A 200 -5.86 -16.33 -10.36
CA LYS A 200 -5.67 -17.55 -11.18
C LYS A 200 -4.38 -18.28 -10.82
N LEU A 201 -3.29 -17.56 -10.55
CA LEU A 201 -2.02 -18.17 -10.13
C LEU A 201 -2.12 -18.74 -8.70
N ILE A 202 -2.75 -18.02 -7.79
CA ILE A 202 -3.04 -18.51 -6.43
C ILE A 202 -3.82 -19.82 -6.50
N ASN A 203 -4.86 -19.88 -7.33
CA ASN A 203 -5.69 -21.08 -7.48
C ASN A 203 -4.89 -22.33 -7.92
N ARG A 204 -3.88 -22.15 -8.79
CA ARG A 204 -2.99 -23.27 -9.19
C ARG A 204 -2.21 -23.79 -7.98
N VAL A 205 -1.59 -22.89 -7.21
CA VAL A 205 -0.86 -23.28 -6.00
C VAL A 205 -1.79 -23.93 -4.97
N MET A 206 -3.00 -23.38 -4.77
CA MET A 206 -3.98 -23.97 -3.85
C MET A 206 -4.38 -25.39 -4.28
N ALA A 207 -4.59 -25.62 -5.59
CA ALA A 207 -4.92 -26.94 -6.13
C ALA A 207 -3.80 -27.97 -5.89
N ASP A 208 -2.53 -27.59 -6.10
CA ASP A 208 -1.37 -28.45 -5.85
C ASP A 208 -1.28 -28.89 -4.38
N HIS A 209 -1.65 -27.99 -3.45
CA HIS A 209 -1.72 -28.27 -2.02
C HIS A 209 -3.06 -28.88 -1.54
N LYS A 210 -4.03 -29.10 -2.44
CA LYS A 210 -5.38 -29.59 -2.13
C LYS A 210 -6.11 -28.71 -1.11
N LEU A 211 -5.89 -27.42 -1.19
CA LEU A 211 -6.48 -26.39 -0.34
C LEU A 211 -7.55 -25.62 -1.10
N SER A 212 -8.51 -25.06 -0.39
CA SER A 212 -9.56 -24.21 -0.98
C SER A 212 -10.03 -23.16 0.00
N GLY A 213 -10.50 -22.01 -0.51
CA GLY A 213 -11.14 -20.96 0.28
C GLY A 213 -10.22 -20.14 1.20
N VAL A 214 -8.90 -20.37 1.16
CA VAL A 214 -7.94 -19.56 1.93
C VAL A 214 -7.85 -18.15 1.33
N PHE A 215 -7.79 -18.06 0.00
CA PHE A 215 -7.78 -16.81 -0.75
C PHE A 215 -9.03 -16.75 -1.63
N ASN A 216 -9.85 -15.72 -1.46
CA ASN A 216 -11.07 -15.49 -2.23
C ASN A 216 -11.01 -14.09 -2.85
N LEU A 217 -11.56 -13.93 -4.07
CA LEU A 217 -11.60 -12.65 -4.78
C LEU A 217 -13.04 -12.19 -4.97
N THR A 218 -13.28 -10.89 -4.75
CA THR A 218 -14.55 -10.22 -5.04
C THR A 218 -14.26 -8.88 -5.71
N VAL A 219 -14.20 -8.85 -7.04
CA VAL A 219 -14.11 -7.60 -7.80
C VAL A 219 -15.44 -6.86 -7.68
N GLY A 220 -15.40 -5.58 -7.39
CA GLY A 220 -16.62 -4.78 -7.27
C GLY A 220 -16.33 -3.31 -6.94
N ALA A 221 -17.33 -2.47 -7.12
CA ALA A 221 -17.25 -1.05 -6.80
C ALA A 221 -17.36 -0.78 -5.29
N GLY A 222 -17.61 0.47 -4.93
CA GLY A 222 -17.64 0.92 -3.54
C GLY A 222 -18.65 0.18 -2.64
N GLU A 223 -19.75 -0.35 -3.23
CA GLU A 223 -20.79 -1.05 -2.46
C GLU A 223 -20.26 -2.35 -1.83
N ILE A 224 -19.42 -3.12 -2.53
CA ILE A 224 -18.78 -4.32 -1.96
C ILE A 224 -17.84 -3.95 -0.82
N GLY A 225 -17.04 -2.87 -0.97
CA GLY A 225 -16.19 -2.37 0.10
C GLY A 225 -16.98 -1.90 1.33
N GLN A 226 -18.13 -1.25 1.11
CA GLN A 226 -19.05 -0.84 2.17
C GLN A 226 -19.64 -2.07 2.88
N GLN A 227 -20.07 -3.09 2.13
CA GLN A 227 -20.59 -4.34 2.68
C GLN A 227 -19.51 -5.02 3.56
N MET A 228 -18.27 -5.13 3.07
CA MET A 228 -17.13 -5.68 3.85
C MET A 228 -16.92 -4.92 5.16
N SER A 229 -16.97 -3.59 5.13
CA SER A 229 -16.70 -2.75 6.31
C SER A 229 -17.72 -2.98 7.45
N HIS A 230 -18.96 -3.28 7.10
CA HIS A 230 -20.04 -3.56 8.08
C HIS A 230 -20.16 -5.04 8.48
N ASP A 231 -19.45 -5.94 7.80
CA ASP A 231 -19.59 -7.38 8.01
C ASP A 231 -18.89 -7.84 9.30
N LYS A 232 -19.69 -8.26 10.30
CA LYS A 232 -19.19 -8.77 11.58
C LYS A 232 -18.43 -10.10 11.47
N ARG A 233 -18.56 -10.82 10.35
CA ARG A 233 -17.85 -12.08 10.08
C ARG A 233 -16.37 -11.85 9.80
N LEU A 234 -15.97 -10.60 9.48
CA LEU A 234 -14.59 -10.19 9.17
C LEU A 234 -14.01 -9.41 10.36
N PRO A 235 -13.27 -10.03 11.27
CA PRO A 235 -12.74 -9.36 12.46
C PRO A 235 -11.73 -8.23 12.14
N LEU A 236 -11.09 -8.27 10.97
CA LEU A 236 -10.13 -7.27 10.50
C LEU A 236 -10.47 -6.85 9.07
N ILE A 237 -10.40 -5.55 8.83
CA ILE A 237 -10.36 -4.96 7.48
C ILE A 237 -9.02 -4.23 7.31
N SER A 238 -8.22 -4.66 6.34
CA SER A 238 -7.11 -3.85 5.81
C SER A 238 -7.65 -3.04 4.64
N PHE A 239 -7.43 -1.73 4.68
CA PHE A 239 -7.91 -0.80 3.67
C PHE A 239 -6.79 0.14 3.24
N THR A 240 -6.50 0.14 1.95
CA THR A 240 -5.60 1.11 1.30
C THR A 240 -6.40 1.95 0.32
N GLY A 241 -6.34 3.26 0.47
CA GLY A 241 -7.08 4.18 -0.40
C GLY A 241 -7.07 5.63 0.06
N SER A 242 -8.04 6.42 -0.42
CA SER A 242 -8.11 7.84 -0.07
C SER A 242 -8.56 8.06 1.37
N THR A 243 -8.03 9.09 2.03
CA THR A 243 -8.39 9.48 3.41
C THR A 243 -9.91 9.64 3.62
N PRO A 244 -10.69 10.30 2.72
CA PRO A 244 -12.13 10.39 2.90
C PRO A 244 -12.86 9.04 2.89
N THR A 245 -12.39 8.09 2.08
CA THR A 245 -12.97 6.72 2.06
C THR A 245 -12.53 5.94 3.28
N GLY A 246 -11.25 6.03 3.66
CA GLY A 246 -10.70 5.38 4.86
C GLY A 246 -11.44 5.77 6.13
N ARG A 247 -11.79 7.06 6.31
CA ARG A 247 -12.61 7.53 7.44
C ARG A 247 -13.98 6.84 7.51
N LYS A 248 -14.62 6.59 6.36
CA LYS A 248 -15.90 5.86 6.29
C LYS A 248 -15.72 4.39 6.66
N VAL A 249 -14.69 3.75 6.11
CA VAL A 249 -14.37 2.35 6.41
C VAL A 249 -14.01 2.18 7.89
N ALA A 250 -13.11 3.00 8.42
CA ALA A 250 -12.72 2.97 9.83
C ALA A 250 -13.91 3.17 10.77
N GLY A 251 -14.80 4.14 10.47
CA GLY A 251 -16.02 4.39 11.23
C GLY A 251 -16.95 3.17 11.27
N ALA A 252 -17.21 2.56 10.11
CA ALA A 252 -18.06 1.37 10.00
C ALA A 252 -17.46 0.15 10.73
N VAL A 253 -16.14 -0.03 10.64
CA VAL A 253 -15.43 -1.10 11.35
C VAL A 253 -15.46 -0.87 12.87
N ALA A 254 -15.24 0.38 13.32
CA ALA A 254 -15.28 0.73 14.75
C ALA A 254 -16.68 0.58 15.35
N GLU A 255 -17.75 0.92 14.61
CA GLU A 255 -19.14 0.77 15.06
C GLU A 255 -19.48 -0.69 15.47
N ARG A 256 -18.87 -1.67 14.77
CA ARG A 256 -19.04 -3.08 15.06
C ARG A 256 -17.95 -3.68 15.97
N LEU A 257 -17.06 -2.86 16.54
CA LEU A 257 -15.91 -3.24 17.35
C LEU A 257 -14.91 -4.18 16.63
N GLY A 258 -14.80 -4.02 15.30
CA GLY A 258 -13.81 -4.70 14.48
C GLY A 258 -12.44 -4.04 14.57
N ARG A 259 -11.44 -4.68 13.96
CA ARG A 259 -10.09 -4.12 13.80
C ARG A 259 -9.90 -3.58 12.41
N SER A 260 -9.03 -2.60 12.26
CA SER A 260 -8.65 -2.07 10.95
C SER A 260 -7.16 -1.79 10.86
N ILE A 261 -6.60 -1.99 9.66
CA ILE A 261 -5.32 -1.45 9.21
C ILE A 261 -5.68 -0.44 8.13
N MET A 262 -5.28 0.82 8.33
CA MET A 262 -5.63 1.93 7.44
C MET A 262 -4.36 2.53 6.84
N GLU A 263 -4.20 2.38 5.52
CA GLU A 263 -3.12 2.97 4.74
C GLU A 263 -3.72 3.98 3.75
N LEU A 264 -3.67 5.24 4.15
CA LEU A 264 -4.36 6.32 3.45
C LEU A 264 -3.37 7.26 2.75
N GLY A 265 -3.82 8.47 2.43
CA GLY A 265 -3.00 9.45 1.74
C GLY A 265 -1.76 9.90 2.51
N GLY A 266 -0.79 10.43 1.78
CA GLY A 266 0.43 11.04 2.31
C GLY A 266 0.73 12.38 1.64
N ASN A 267 1.24 13.33 2.40
CA ASN A 267 1.70 14.61 1.87
C ASN A 267 3.18 14.83 2.22
N ASN A 268 4.00 13.93 1.69
CA ASN A 268 5.35 13.68 2.12
C ASN A 268 6.31 14.83 1.75
N ALA A 269 7.24 15.13 2.67
CA ALA A 269 8.23 16.15 2.46
C ALA A 269 9.66 15.59 2.46
N ILE A 270 10.52 16.24 1.68
CA ILE A 270 11.98 16.12 1.78
C ILE A 270 12.52 17.44 2.30
N ILE A 271 13.27 17.40 3.39
CA ILE A 271 14.06 18.53 3.89
C ILE A 271 15.47 18.40 3.30
N VAL A 272 16.01 19.49 2.74
CA VAL A 272 17.39 19.54 2.23
C VAL A 272 18.16 20.63 2.96
N THR A 273 19.18 20.22 3.72
CA THR A 273 19.99 21.15 4.52
C THR A 273 21.11 21.75 3.68
N GLU A 274 21.74 22.81 4.20
CA GLU A 274 22.89 23.49 3.57
C GLU A 274 24.11 22.58 3.40
N SER A 275 24.19 21.49 4.17
CA SER A 275 25.31 20.52 4.10
C SER A 275 25.01 19.31 3.21
N ALA A 276 23.85 19.25 2.58
CA ALA A 276 23.43 18.09 1.80
C ALA A 276 24.26 17.89 0.52
N ASP A 277 24.47 16.64 0.14
CA ASP A 277 24.90 16.29 -1.22
C ASP A 277 23.78 16.59 -2.21
N ILE A 278 23.92 17.70 -2.95
CA ILE A 278 22.90 18.18 -3.90
C ILE A 278 22.71 17.20 -5.07
N ASP A 279 23.74 16.51 -5.52
CA ASP A 279 23.64 15.53 -6.61
C ASP A 279 22.80 14.32 -6.20
N MET A 280 22.99 13.85 -4.98
CA MET A 280 22.18 12.78 -4.39
C MET A 280 20.74 13.26 -4.18
N ALA A 281 20.55 14.43 -3.59
CA ALA A 281 19.23 15.00 -3.30
C ALA A 281 18.40 15.17 -4.59
N VAL A 282 18.96 15.75 -5.65
CA VAL A 282 18.25 15.94 -6.94
C VAL A 282 17.74 14.61 -7.50
N ARG A 283 18.57 13.56 -7.51
CA ARG A 283 18.16 12.24 -8.03
C ARG A 283 17.04 11.62 -7.20
N ALA A 284 17.14 11.70 -5.88
CA ALA A 284 16.14 11.15 -4.96
C ALA A 284 14.81 11.92 -5.03
N ILE A 285 14.86 13.25 -5.08
CA ILE A 285 13.68 14.11 -5.23
C ILE A 285 12.99 13.83 -6.56
N LEU A 286 13.73 13.79 -7.67
CA LEU A 286 13.18 13.50 -8.98
C LEU A 286 12.44 12.15 -8.97
N PHE A 287 13.11 11.07 -8.56
CA PHE A 287 12.49 9.75 -8.49
C PHE A 287 11.24 9.73 -7.59
N SER A 288 11.32 10.31 -6.38
CA SER A 288 10.23 10.28 -5.41
C SER A 288 9.04 11.15 -5.81
N ALA A 289 9.26 12.24 -6.58
CA ALA A 289 8.19 13.15 -7.00
C ALA A 289 7.48 12.72 -8.28
N VAL A 290 8.23 12.15 -9.26
CA VAL A 290 7.65 11.83 -10.57
C VAL A 290 7.38 10.33 -10.77
N GLY A 291 7.96 9.46 -9.96
CA GLY A 291 7.72 8.01 -10.04
C GLY A 291 6.23 7.68 -10.00
N THR A 292 5.80 6.73 -10.84
CA THR A 292 4.38 6.39 -11.03
C THR A 292 3.48 7.61 -11.35
N ALA A 293 4.05 8.64 -12.03
CA ALA A 293 3.39 9.93 -12.30
C ALA A 293 2.86 10.59 -11.01
N GLY A 294 3.62 10.55 -9.89
CA GLY A 294 3.21 11.10 -8.61
C GLY A 294 2.05 10.38 -7.91
N GLN A 295 1.67 9.19 -8.41
CA GLN A 295 0.53 8.42 -7.90
C GLN A 295 0.93 7.37 -6.85
N ARG A 296 1.88 7.70 -5.98
CA ARG A 296 2.21 6.91 -4.79
C ARG A 296 1.76 7.64 -3.52
N CYS A 297 1.30 6.90 -2.53
CA CYS A 297 1.04 7.46 -1.20
C CYS A 297 2.32 8.06 -0.59
N THR A 298 3.50 7.53 -0.95
CA THR A 298 4.83 7.99 -0.53
C THR A 298 5.46 9.02 -1.47
N SER A 299 4.80 9.48 -2.55
CA SER A 299 5.36 10.51 -3.44
C SER A 299 5.77 11.77 -2.68
N THR A 300 6.95 12.30 -3.01
CA THR A 300 7.38 13.61 -2.49
C THR A 300 6.52 14.70 -3.13
N ARG A 301 5.79 15.43 -2.29
CA ARG A 301 4.93 16.54 -2.74
C ARG A 301 5.46 17.87 -2.28
N ARG A 302 6.24 17.89 -1.20
CA ARG A 302 6.81 19.10 -0.61
C ARG A 302 8.33 18.97 -0.51
N LEU A 303 9.03 19.94 -1.06
CA LEU A 303 10.47 20.12 -0.90
C LEU A 303 10.71 21.34 -0.02
N ILE A 304 11.36 21.16 1.10
CA ILE A 304 11.66 22.19 2.09
C ILE A 304 13.19 22.33 2.09
N ALA A 305 13.71 23.36 1.43
CA ALA A 305 15.15 23.53 1.20
C ALA A 305 15.71 24.74 1.95
N HIS A 306 16.92 24.59 2.51
CA HIS A 306 17.60 25.70 3.17
C HIS A 306 17.80 26.88 2.20
N GLU A 307 17.58 28.11 2.64
CA GLU A 307 17.59 29.32 1.82
C GLU A 307 18.91 29.52 1.03
N SER A 308 20.03 29.07 1.57
CA SER A 308 21.34 29.21 0.93
C SER A 308 21.55 28.32 -0.29
N ILE A 309 20.73 27.27 -0.47
CA ILE A 309 20.90 26.28 -1.55
C ILE A 309 19.70 26.15 -2.48
N ILE A 310 18.56 26.74 -2.12
CA ILE A 310 17.27 26.55 -2.79
C ILE A 310 17.32 26.93 -4.27
N ASP A 311 17.97 28.04 -4.63
CA ASP A 311 18.05 28.49 -6.02
C ASP A 311 18.81 27.50 -6.90
N ASN A 312 19.96 27.02 -6.41
CA ASN A 312 20.74 26.00 -7.12
C ASN A 312 19.95 24.68 -7.27
N LEU A 313 19.23 24.29 -6.22
CA LEU A 313 18.41 23.07 -6.22
C LEU A 313 17.23 23.19 -7.20
N ILE A 314 16.54 24.34 -7.24
CA ILE A 314 15.47 24.65 -8.20
C ILE A 314 15.98 24.61 -9.64
N ASP A 315 17.10 25.24 -9.92
CA ASP A 315 17.69 25.26 -11.27
C ASP A 315 17.98 23.85 -11.78
N ARG A 316 18.58 23.02 -10.93
CA ARG A 316 18.91 21.63 -11.28
C ARG A 316 17.69 20.75 -11.44
N LEU A 317 16.72 20.85 -10.53
CA LEU A 317 15.45 20.10 -10.61
C LEU A 317 14.66 20.53 -11.85
N THR A 318 14.59 21.84 -12.16
CA THR A 318 13.90 22.35 -13.35
C THR A 318 14.54 21.83 -14.62
N ALA A 319 15.88 21.79 -14.67
CA ALA A 319 16.60 21.21 -15.81
C ALA A 319 16.30 19.72 -15.97
N ALA A 320 16.29 18.95 -14.87
CA ALA A 320 15.96 17.53 -14.87
C ALA A 320 14.51 17.26 -15.31
N TYR A 321 13.54 18.02 -14.79
CA TYR A 321 12.12 17.86 -15.14
C TYR A 321 11.83 18.08 -16.63
N LYS A 322 12.53 19.02 -17.27
CA LYS A 322 12.41 19.29 -18.73
C LYS A 322 12.85 18.12 -19.61
N THR A 323 13.66 17.20 -19.07
CA THR A 323 14.25 16.09 -19.83
C THR A 323 13.64 14.74 -19.49
N VAL A 324 12.69 14.66 -18.56
CA VAL A 324 12.04 13.39 -18.19
C VAL A 324 11.22 12.85 -19.36
N PRO A 325 11.55 11.64 -19.89
CA PRO A 325 10.82 11.06 -21.00
C PRO A 325 9.40 10.63 -20.56
N LEU A 326 8.39 11.23 -21.19
CA LEU A 326 6.98 10.83 -21.07
C LEU A 326 6.64 9.91 -22.23
N GLY A 327 5.91 8.82 -22.00
CA GLY A 327 5.56 7.93 -23.10
C GLY A 327 4.85 6.65 -22.66
N ASN A 328 4.77 5.71 -23.61
CA ASN A 328 4.18 4.40 -23.34
C ASN A 328 4.94 3.70 -22.19
N PRO A 329 4.27 3.31 -21.13
CA PRO A 329 4.87 2.62 -19.98
C PRO A 329 5.63 1.33 -20.33
N LEU A 330 5.23 0.64 -21.40
CA LEU A 330 5.89 -0.58 -21.89
C LEU A 330 7.14 -0.30 -22.76
N ASP A 331 7.45 0.96 -23.05
CA ASP A 331 8.69 1.34 -23.70
C ASP A 331 9.79 1.53 -22.64
N PRO A 332 10.91 0.78 -22.71
CA PRO A 332 12.00 0.88 -21.75
C PRO A 332 12.66 2.27 -21.64
N SER A 333 12.47 3.14 -22.62
CA SER A 333 12.98 4.52 -22.59
C SER A 333 12.08 5.50 -21.82
N THR A 334 10.86 5.10 -21.48
CA THR A 334 9.89 5.92 -20.74
C THR A 334 10.22 5.92 -19.25
N LEU A 335 10.18 7.11 -18.63
CA LEU A 335 10.34 7.26 -17.18
C LEU A 335 9.07 7.70 -16.47
N VAL A 336 8.09 8.28 -17.18
CA VAL A 336 6.80 8.68 -16.62
C VAL A 336 5.68 8.32 -17.60
N GLY A 337 4.75 7.52 -17.13
CA GLY A 337 3.52 7.15 -17.82
C GLY A 337 2.38 8.13 -17.58
N PRO A 338 1.14 7.77 -17.96
CA PRO A 338 -0.05 8.61 -17.78
C PRO A 338 -0.56 8.60 -16.33
N LEU A 339 -1.46 9.51 -16.03
CA LEU A 339 -2.38 9.40 -14.90
C LEU A 339 -3.43 8.32 -15.20
N VAL A 340 -4.03 7.76 -14.14
CA VAL A 340 -4.96 6.61 -14.28
C VAL A 340 -6.35 7.03 -14.78
N THR A 341 -6.77 8.29 -14.56
CA THR A 341 -8.10 8.79 -14.93
C THR A 341 -8.08 10.25 -15.37
N GLU A 342 -9.04 10.64 -16.18
CA GLU A 342 -9.29 12.06 -16.55
C GLU A 342 -9.53 12.93 -15.30
N ARG A 343 -10.23 12.40 -14.29
CA ARG A 343 -10.44 13.10 -13.03
C ARG A 343 -9.12 13.46 -12.33
N ALA A 344 -8.09 12.64 -12.45
CA ALA A 344 -6.77 12.94 -11.89
C ALA A 344 -6.10 14.10 -12.64
N VAL A 345 -6.22 14.13 -13.97
CA VAL A 345 -5.74 15.27 -14.81
C VAL A 345 -6.44 16.57 -14.41
N ILE A 346 -7.77 16.56 -14.31
CA ILE A 346 -8.56 17.73 -13.90
C ILE A 346 -8.16 18.21 -12.50
N LYS A 347 -7.98 17.30 -11.55
CA LYS A 347 -7.54 17.66 -10.19
C LYS A 347 -6.14 18.29 -10.18
N MET A 348 -5.21 17.74 -10.97
CA MET A 348 -3.87 18.31 -11.10
C MET A 348 -3.93 19.76 -11.61
N GLN A 349 -4.70 20.01 -12.68
CA GLN A 349 -4.86 21.35 -13.24
C GLN A 349 -5.50 22.32 -12.24
N ALA A 350 -6.51 21.86 -11.51
CA ALA A 350 -7.14 22.67 -10.46
C ALA A 350 -6.16 23.03 -9.33
N ALA A 351 -5.32 22.07 -8.91
CA ALA A 351 -4.31 22.30 -7.86
C ALA A 351 -3.23 23.30 -8.31
N ILE A 352 -2.73 23.20 -9.54
CA ILE A 352 -1.76 24.15 -10.10
C ILE A 352 -2.37 25.57 -10.13
N ASN A 353 -3.58 25.70 -10.65
CA ASN A 353 -4.28 27.00 -10.71
C ASN A 353 -4.53 27.58 -9.30
N GLN A 354 -4.84 26.74 -8.32
CA GLN A 354 -5.04 27.17 -6.94
C GLN A 354 -3.71 27.60 -6.30
N ALA A 355 -2.63 26.87 -6.51
CA ALA A 355 -1.31 27.23 -6.01
C ALA A 355 -0.85 28.60 -6.54
N GLN A 356 -1.09 28.89 -7.82
CA GLN A 356 -0.79 30.19 -8.40
C GLN A 356 -1.63 31.32 -7.78
N LYS A 357 -2.92 31.08 -7.49
CA LYS A 357 -3.76 32.05 -6.77
C LYS A 357 -3.29 32.29 -5.34
N GLU A 358 -2.68 31.29 -4.71
CA GLU A 358 -2.11 31.38 -3.36
C GLU A 358 -0.68 31.93 -3.34
N GLY A 359 -0.21 32.52 -4.46
CA GLY A 359 1.09 33.20 -4.59
C GLY A 359 2.21 32.33 -5.13
N GLY A 360 1.92 31.10 -5.55
CA GLY A 360 2.89 30.18 -6.14
C GLY A 360 3.31 30.57 -7.56
N THR A 361 4.55 30.30 -7.90
CA THR A 361 5.11 30.49 -9.24
C THR A 361 5.36 29.13 -9.87
N LEU A 362 4.68 28.81 -10.97
CA LEU A 362 4.93 27.61 -11.77
C LEU A 362 6.27 27.78 -12.51
N LEU A 363 7.26 26.94 -12.19
CA LEU A 363 8.61 27.02 -12.73
C LEU A 363 8.78 26.17 -13.98
N VAL A 364 8.13 25.01 -14.04
CA VAL A 364 8.21 24.05 -15.16
C VAL A 364 7.01 23.13 -15.20
N GLY A 365 6.64 22.68 -16.40
CA GLY A 365 5.66 21.64 -16.65
C GLY A 365 4.21 22.00 -16.33
N GLY A 366 3.44 21.01 -15.91
CA GLY A 366 2.05 21.16 -15.48
C GLY A 366 1.03 21.16 -16.59
N GLN A 367 1.43 21.04 -17.87
CA GLN A 367 0.49 21.02 -18.99
C GLN A 367 0.03 19.59 -19.31
N PRO A 368 -1.24 19.41 -19.70
CA PRO A 368 -1.69 18.18 -20.33
C PRO A 368 -0.94 17.96 -21.66
N ARG A 369 -0.68 16.68 -21.99
CA ARG A 369 0.02 16.26 -23.21
C ARG A 369 -0.84 15.35 -24.08
N PRO A 370 -1.93 15.89 -24.66
CA PRO A 370 -2.83 15.11 -25.52
C PRO A 370 -2.18 14.62 -26.82
N ASP A 371 -1.03 15.20 -27.19
CA ASP A 371 -0.18 14.75 -28.30
C ASP A 371 0.44 13.37 -28.05
N ILE A 372 0.64 12.95 -26.78
CA ILE A 372 1.14 11.64 -26.40
C ILE A 372 -0.01 10.68 -26.12
N GLY A 373 -1.05 11.14 -25.41
CA GLY A 373 -2.24 10.38 -25.07
C GLY A 373 -3.17 11.14 -24.13
N PRO A 374 -4.39 10.60 -23.89
CA PRO A 374 -5.47 11.36 -23.25
C PRO A 374 -5.18 11.74 -21.78
N LEU A 375 -4.35 10.97 -21.07
CA LEU A 375 -4.14 11.11 -19.64
C LEU A 375 -2.70 11.53 -19.27
N PHE A 376 -1.89 11.93 -20.24
CA PHE A 376 -0.54 12.40 -19.98
C PHE A 376 -0.51 13.84 -19.50
N VAL A 377 0.37 14.10 -18.55
CA VAL A 377 0.66 15.42 -17.99
C VAL A 377 2.15 15.62 -17.82
N GLU A 378 2.62 16.84 -17.97
CA GLU A 378 3.99 17.20 -17.61
C GLU A 378 4.12 17.28 -16.09
N PRO A 379 5.12 16.63 -15.45
CA PRO A 379 5.43 16.87 -14.04
C PRO A 379 5.71 18.36 -13.78
N ALA A 380 5.21 18.87 -12.65
CA ALA A 380 5.26 20.30 -12.34
C ALA A 380 6.11 20.59 -11.10
N ILE A 381 6.84 21.72 -11.13
CA ILE A 381 7.46 22.31 -9.96
C ILE A 381 6.84 23.68 -9.75
N ILE A 382 6.38 23.94 -8.53
CA ILE A 382 5.79 25.21 -8.11
C ILE A 382 6.56 25.74 -6.90
N HIS A 383 7.19 26.90 -7.05
CA HIS A 383 7.80 27.63 -5.93
C HIS A 383 6.71 28.36 -5.14
N MET A 384 6.58 28.06 -3.85
CA MET A 384 5.59 28.62 -2.97
C MET A 384 6.25 29.55 -1.94
N PRO A 385 5.68 30.75 -1.67
CA PRO A 385 6.23 31.65 -0.66
C PRO A 385 6.07 31.13 0.78
N ASN A 386 5.13 30.23 1.00
CA ASN A 386 4.85 29.60 2.29
C ASN A 386 4.01 28.32 2.10
N GLN A 387 3.77 27.59 3.18
CA GLN A 387 2.91 26.41 3.19
C GLN A 387 1.42 26.83 3.23
N SER A 388 0.89 27.18 2.08
CA SER A 388 -0.49 27.60 1.89
C SER A 388 -1.48 26.41 1.97
N PRO A 389 -2.83 26.65 2.00
CA PRO A 389 -3.81 25.57 2.08
C PRO A 389 -3.66 24.49 1.02
N ILE A 390 -3.42 24.86 -0.26
CA ILE A 390 -3.27 23.86 -1.33
C ILE A 390 -2.02 22.98 -1.14
N VAL A 391 -0.94 23.51 -0.56
CA VAL A 391 0.27 22.74 -0.26
C VAL A 391 0.02 21.71 0.83
N ARG A 392 -0.90 21.97 1.75
CA ARG A 392 -1.31 21.04 2.80
C ARG A 392 -2.25 19.94 2.32
N GLU A 393 -2.83 20.07 1.13
CA GLU A 393 -3.71 19.06 0.54
C GLU A 393 -2.93 18.08 -0.32
N GLU A 394 -3.26 16.79 -0.22
CA GLU A 394 -2.71 15.77 -1.11
C GLU A 394 -3.30 15.90 -2.51
N THR A 395 -2.47 16.26 -3.49
CA THR A 395 -2.80 16.12 -4.91
C THR A 395 -2.09 14.89 -5.47
N PHE A 396 -2.85 13.84 -5.81
CA PHE A 396 -2.33 12.55 -6.26
C PHE A 396 -1.92 12.59 -7.74
N ALA A 397 -0.92 13.44 -8.03
CA ALA A 397 -0.40 13.77 -9.35
C ALA A 397 1.04 14.31 -9.22
N PRO A 398 1.82 14.42 -10.30
CA PRO A 398 3.23 14.79 -10.23
C PRO A 398 3.42 16.32 -10.07
N ILE A 399 3.06 16.85 -8.90
CA ILE A 399 3.32 18.24 -8.49
C ILE A 399 4.30 18.24 -7.33
N LEU A 400 5.37 19.01 -7.45
CA LEU A 400 6.34 19.28 -6.39
C LEU A 400 6.24 20.75 -5.97
N TYR A 401 5.82 20.99 -4.73
CA TYR A 401 5.86 22.33 -4.11
C TYR A 401 7.21 22.55 -3.45
N VAL A 402 7.88 23.66 -3.74
CA VAL A 402 9.19 24.02 -3.19
C VAL A 402 9.06 25.24 -2.31
N MET A 403 9.60 25.13 -1.09
CA MET A 403 9.59 26.21 -0.07
C MET A 403 10.97 26.32 0.54
N SER A 404 11.32 27.53 1.02
CA SER A 404 12.56 27.78 1.75
C SER A 404 12.34 27.74 3.27
N TYR A 405 13.45 27.53 4.00
CA TYR A 405 13.55 27.69 5.44
C TYR A 405 14.94 28.24 5.81
N SER A 406 15.09 28.78 7.02
CA SER A 406 16.36 29.29 7.55
C SER A 406 16.93 28.43 8.66
N GLU A 407 16.09 27.93 9.56
CA GLU A 407 16.51 27.12 10.71
C GLU A 407 15.86 25.72 10.66
N LEU A 408 16.60 24.66 11.04
CA LEU A 408 16.11 23.28 10.95
C LEU A 408 14.80 23.05 11.71
N ASP A 409 14.60 23.69 12.86
CA ASP A 409 13.37 23.56 13.63
C ASP A 409 12.16 24.14 12.86
N GLU A 410 12.34 25.24 12.11
CA GLU A 410 11.32 25.77 11.19
C GLU A 410 10.98 24.75 10.10
N ALA A 411 12.00 24.09 9.50
CA ALA A 411 11.77 23.07 8.48
C ALA A 411 10.99 21.87 9.03
N ILE A 412 11.26 21.45 10.26
CA ILE A 412 10.55 20.37 10.96
C ILE A 412 9.10 20.80 11.24
N ASP A 413 8.88 22.03 11.68
CA ASP A 413 7.53 22.57 11.92
C ASP A 413 6.71 22.60 10.63
N ILE A 414 7.27 23.13 9.52
CA ILE A 414 6.63 23.12 8.19
C ILE A 414 6.34 21.69 7.75
N HIS A 415 7.29 20.77 7.96
CA HIS A 415 7.12 19.35 7.60
C HIS A 415 5.95 18.73 8.35
N ASN A 416 5.86 18.89 9.66
CA ASN A 416 4.84 18.29 10.53
C ASN A 416 3.47 18.97 10.44
N ASP A 417 3.38 20.23 9.93
CA ASP A 417 2.14 21.00 9.80
C ASP A 417 1.27 20.57 8.60
N VAL A 418 1.02 19.27 8.53
CA VAL A 418 0.03 18.65 7.63
C VAL A 418 -0.73 17.55 8.39
N THR A 419 -1.89 17.19 7.89
CA THR A 419 -2.73 16.19 8.58
C THR A 419 -2.26 14.75 8.38
N GLN A 420 -1.45 14.49 7.35
CA GLN A 420 -0.88 13.17 7.05
C GLN A 420 0.48 12.97 7.74
N GLY A 421 0.87 11.70 7.91
CA GLY A 421 2.16 11.34 8.51
C GLY A 421 2.66 9.99 7.98
N LEU A 422 2.77 9.81 6.64
CA LEU A 422 3.20 8.54 6.07
C LEU A 422 4.72 8.45 5.97
N SER A 423 5.34 9.27 5.13
CA SER A 423 6.77 9.19 4.81
C SER A 423 7.42 10.55 4.76
N SER A 424 8.70 10.59 5.09
CA SER A 424 9.51 11.80 5.13
C SER A 424 10.99 11.49 4.89
N ALA A 425 11.74 12.51 4.51
CA ALA A 425 13.20 12.36 4.39
C ALA A 425 13.92 13.67 4.70
N ILE A 426 15.18 13.55 5.14
CA ILE A 426 16.13 14.65 5.25
C ILE A 426 17.41 14.31 4.48
N PHE A 427 17.95 15.28 3.73
CA PHE A 427 19.26 15.21 3.12
C PHE A 427 20.22 16.12 3.87
N THR A 428 21.27 15.54 4.44
CA THR A 428 22.24 16.24 5.29
C THR A 428 23.52 15.43 5.47
N ASP A 429 24.66 16.07 5.58
CA ASP A 429 25.92 15.48 6.03
C ASP A 429 26.14 15.66 7.56
N SER A 430 25.22 16.40 8.22
CA SER A 430 25.29 16.63 9.66
C SER A 430 24.64 15.49 10.43
N PHE A 431 25.43 14.71 11.15
CA PHE A 431 24.92 13.70 12.08
C PHE A 431 23.93 14.27 13.09
N ARG A 432 24.17 15.48 13.58
CA ARG A 432 23.26 16.12 14.56
C ARG A 432 21.92 16.49 13.97
N MET A 433 21.87 16.95 12.73
CA MET A 433 20.61 17.27 12.04
C MET A 433 19.83 15.99 11.72
N ALA A 434 20.53 14.93 11.29
CA ALA A 434 19.92 13.62 11.06
C ALA A 434 19.28 13.07 12.34
N GLU A 435 20.01 13.05 13.46
CA GLU A 435 19.50 12.58 14.76
C GLU A 435 18.37 13.47 15.29
N ARG A 436 18.44 14.80 15.08
CA ARG A 436 17.35 15.73 15.43
C ARG A 436 16.06 15.40 14.65
N PHE A 437 16.18 15.12 13.35
CA PHE A 437 15.05 14.76 12.49
C PHE A 437 14.43 13.41 12.87
N LEU A 438 15.25 12.42 13.24
CA LEU A 438 14.79 11.08 13.64
C LEU A 438 14.32 11.00 15.10
N SER A 439 14.56 12.03 15.91
CA SER A 439 14.18 12.04 17.33
C SER A 439 12.67 12.20 17.51
N HIS A 440 12.21 12.01 18.75
CA HIS A 440 10.80 12.18 19.15
C HIS A 440 10.24 13.60 18.94
N SER A 441 11.10 14.59 18.71
CA SER A 441 10.74 15.97 18.38
C SER A 441 11.07 16.33 16.92
N GLY A 442 11.38 15.34 16.10
CA GLY A 442 11.65 15.47 14.68
C GLY A 442 10.42 15.16 13.83
N SER A 443 10.60 14.31 12.80
CA SER A 443 9.49 13.88 11.93
C SER A 443 8.44 13.08 12.70
N ASP A 444 7.17 13.38 12.47
CA ASP A 444 6.02 12.69 13.03
C ASP A 444 5.42 11.61 12.08
N CYS A 445 6.18 11.25 11.03
CA CYS A 445 5.78 10.23 10.07
C CYS A 445 6.10 8.81 10.55
N GLY A 446 5.36 7.82 10.03
CA GLY A 446 5.66 6.41 10.25
C GLY A 446 6.96 5.95 9.60
N ILE A 447 7.40 6.64 8.53
CA ILE A 447 8.66 6.39 7.81
C ILE A 447 9.47 7.69 7.79
N ALA A 448 10.69 7.66 8.31
CA ALA A 448 11.61 8.79 8.31
C ALA A 448 12.99 8.34 7.82
N ASN A 449 13.45 8.90 6.72
CA ASN A 449 14.66 8.49 6.02
C ASN A 449 15.75 9.57 6.09
N VAL A 450 17.01 9.16 6.02
CA VAL A 450 18.16 10.07 5.91
C VAL A 450 18.93 9.73 4.64
N ASN A 451 19.17 10.73 3.78
CA ASN A 451 19.90 10.62 2.52
C ASN A 451 19.34 9.56 1.55
N ILE A 452 18.04 9.29 1.66
CA ILE A 452 17.22 8.51 0.72
C ILE A 452 15.85 9.18 0.60
N GLY A 453 15.14 8.99 -0.53
CA GLY A 453 13.85 9.63 -0.77
C GLY A 453 12.72 9.04 0.06
N THR A 454 11.51 9.63 -0.08
CA THR A 454 10.31 9.22 0.65
C THR A 454 9.71 7.89 0.16
N SER A 455 10.08 7.42 -1.03
CA SER A 455 9.58 6.18 -1.66
C SER A 455 10.57 5.00 -1.54
N GLY A 456 11.26 4.89 -0.42
CA GLY A 456 12.29 3.88 -0.17
C GLY A 456 11.91 2.83 0.90
N ALA A 457 10.65 2.42 0.97
CA ALA A 457 10.22 1.37 1.91
C ALA A 457 10.76 -0.01 1.48
N GLU A 458 11.22 -0.80 2.45
CA GLU A 458 11.74 -2.15 2.26
C GLU A 458 10.87 -3.16 2.99
N ILE A 459 10.76 -4.38 2.43
CA ILE A 459 9.89 -5.45 2.95
C ILE A 459 10.20 -5.84 4.40
N GLY A 460 11.44 -5.73 4.86
CA GLY A 460 11.82 -6.04 6.24
C GLY A 460 11.25 -5.10 7.29
N GLY A 461 10.87 -3.89 6.91
CA GLY A 461 10.26 -2.88 7.76
C GLY A 461 8.74 -2.99 7.85
N ALA A 462 8.17 -2.52 8.97
CA ALA A 462 6.72 -2.33 9.06
C ALA A 462 6.34 -1.07 8.29
N PHE A 463 5.45 -1.20 7.31
CA PHE A 463 4.95 -0.09 6.51
C PHE A 463 3.68 0.49 7.14
N GLY A 464 3.57 1.82 7.18
CA GLY A 464 2.38 2.53 7.61
C GLY A 464 2.67 3.91 8.14
N GLY A 465 1.61 4.69 8.31
CA GLY A 465 1.69 6.08 8.73
C GLY A 465 0.97 6.39 10.03
N GLU A 466 1.02 7.66 10.38
CA GLU A 466 0.41 8.28 11.55
C GLU A 466 -0.61 9.35 11.12
N LYS A 467 -1.32 9.93 12.06
CA LYS A 467 -2.32 10.99 11.84
C LYS A 467 -3.40 10.57 10.82
N ASP A 468 -3.72 11.43 9.85
CA ASP A 468 -4.73 11.17 8.81
C ASP A 468 -4.31 10.12 7.76
N THR A 469 -3.07 9.65 7.78
CA THR A 469 -2.65 8.50 7.00
C THR A 469 -3.26 7.21 7.54
N GLY A 470 -3.71 7.22 8.78
CA GLY A 470 -4.44 6.10 9.38
C GLY A 470 -3.67 5.46 10.52
N GLY A 471 -3.60 4.13 10.55
CA GLY A 471 -2.96 3.40 11.64
C GLY A 471 -2.98 1.90 11.44
N GLY A 472 -2.18 1.23 12.25
CA GLY A 472 -1.77 -0.14 12.01
C GLY A 472 -0.46 -0.17 11.26
N ARG A 473 -0.02 -1.36 10.90
CA ARG A 473 1.16 -1.58 10.06
C ARG A 473 0.91 -2.80 9.19
N GLU A 474 1.49 -2.79 8.01
CA GLU A 474 1.52 -3.92 7.10
C GLU A 474 2.95 -4.26 6.65
N SER A 475 3.14 -5.26 5.80
CA SER A 475 4.44 -5.72 5.35
C SER A 475 5.27 -6.42 6.45
N GLY A 476 6.50 -5.97 6.74
CA GLY A 476 7.48 -6.67 7.55
C GLY A 476 7.45 -6.40 9.06
N SER A 477 8.59 -6.63 9.69
CA SER A 477 8.81 -6.46 11.13
C SER A 477 7.76 -7.20 11.97
N ASP A 478 7.09 -6.49 12.86
CA ASP A 478 6.05 -7.02 13.75
C ASP A 478 4.60 -6.76 13.28
N ALA A 479 4.42 -6.32 12.03
CA ALA A 479 3.10 -6.09 11.42
C ALA A 479 2.19 -7.33 11.50
N TRP A 480 2.77 -8.55 11.50
CA TRP A 480 2.04 -9.81 11.68
C TRP A 480 1.15 -9.85 12.92
N LYS A 481 1.47 -9.09 13.98
CA LYS A 481 0.66 -8.99 15.19
C LYS A 481 -0.74 -8.40 14.93
N GLY A 482 -0.86 -7.57 13.87
CA GLY A 482 -2.14 -7.02 13.41
C GLY A 482 -3.12 -8.10 12.94
N TYR A 483 -2.62 -9.21 12.41
CA TYR A 483 -3.39 -10.35 11.89
C TYR A 483 -3.65 -11.43 12.92
N MET A 484 -3.26 -11.23 14.18
CA MET A 484 -3.41 -12.24 15.23
C MET A 484 -4.05 -11.63 16.49
N ARG A 485 -4.66 -12.48 17.31
CA ARG A 485 -5.11 -12.13 18.65
C ARG A 485 -4.11 -12.64 19.68
N ARG A 486 -3.68 -11.76 20.57
CA ARG A 486 -2.84 -12.10 21.71
C ARG A 486 -3.69 -12.68 22.83
N GLN A 487 -3.25 -13.79 23.41
CA GLN A 487 -3.84 -14.43 24.55
C GLN A 487 -2.82 -14.55 25.68
N THR A 488 -3.13 -14.00 26.84
CA THR A 488 -2.36 -14.19 28.07
C THR A 488 -2.86 -15.43 28.80
N ASN A 489 -1.93 -16.30 29.18
CA ASN A 489 -2.22 -17.56 29.84
C ASN A 489 -1.48 -17.62 31.17
N THR A 490 -2.15 -18.16 32.20
CA THR A 490 -1.53 -18.51 33.46
C THR A 490 -1.80 -20.00 33.71
N LEU A 491 -0.73 -20.76 33.94
CA LEU A 491 -0.80 -22.18 34.24
C LEU A 491 -0.37 -22.40 35.68
N ASN A 492 -1.22 -23.01 36.46
CA ASN A 492 -0.95 -23.50 37.82
C ASN A 492 -0.55 -24.99 37.73
N TRP A 493 0.62 -25.36 38.29
CA TRP A 493 1.04 -26.77 38.42
C TRP A 493 1.18 -27.21 39.88
N SER A 494 0.57 -26.43 40.81
CA SER A 494 0.48 -26.81 42.22
C SER A 494 -0.87 -27.47 42.50
N ASP A 495 -0.94 -28.11 43.69
CA ASP A 495 -2.22 -28.65 44.23
C ASP A 495 -3.03 -27.58 44.98
N GLU A 496 -2.50 -26.36 45.08
CA GLU A 496 -3.13 -25.23 45.76
C GLU A 496 -3.72 -24.21 44.80
N LEU A 497 -4.79 -23.54 45.19
CA LEU A 497 -5.39 -22.43 44.44
C LEU A 497 -5.25 -21.13 45.26
N PRO A 498 -4.10 -20.44 45.17
CA PRO A 498 -3.93 -19.16 45.82
C PRO A 498 -4.80 -18.10 45.16
N LEU A 499 -5.85 -17.69 45.85
CA LEU A 499 -6.75 -16.65 45.38
C LEU A 499 -6.12 -15.27 45.53
N ALA A 500 -6.52 -14.33 44.66
CA ALA A 500 -6.07 -12.97 44.74
C ALA A 500 -6.48 -12.31 46.08
N GLN A 501 -5.63 -11.39 46.57
CA GLN A 501 -5.91 -10.59 47.77
C GLN A 501 -6.08 -11.39 49.06
N GLY A 502 -5.61 -12.64 49.12
CA GLY A 502 -5.71 -13.47 50.32
C GLY A 502 -7.16 -13.84 50.70
N ILE A 503 -8.08 -13.86 49.70
CA ILE A 503 -9.47 -14.29 49.91
C ILE A 503 -9.51 -15.81 50.09
N GLU A 504 -10.09 -16.27 51.17
CA GLU A 504 -10.35 -17.68 51.44
C GLU A 504 -11.85 -17.94 51.37
N PHE A 505 -12.23 -18.89 50.55
CA PHE A 505 -13.60 -19.44 50.57
C PHE A 505 -13.53 -20.75 51.35
N GLY A 506 -14.26 -20.83 52.47
CA GLY A 506 -14.27 -21.99 53.35
C GLY A 506 -14.90 -23.23 52.73
#